data_42be0c29a2382aaf91a89841ab0addbe
#
_entry.id   42be0c29a2382aaf91a89841ab0addbe
#
_cell.length_a   1.000
_cell.length_b   1.000
_cell.length_c   1.000
_cell.angle_alpha   90.00
_cell.angle_beta   90.00
_cell.angle_gamma   90.00
#
_symmetry.space_group_name_H-M   'P 1'
#
loop_
_entity.id
_entity.type
_entity.pdbx_description
1 polymer ?
#
loop_
_entity_poly.entity_id
_entity_poly.type
_entity_poly.pdbx_seq_one_letter_code
_entity_poly.pdbx_strand_id
1 'polypeptide(L)' 'MCDLKAYVRKQGQEELLLESVNNVRAENGEVVVRNLFGEEKKVRGVVSEVSLTRNRVVVEQG' A
#
# COMPACT_ATOMS: atom_id res chain seq x y z
N MET A 1 9.95 -15.02 1.51
CA MET A 1 10.43 -13.86 0.75
C MET A 1 9.29 -12.89 0.50
N CYS A 2 9.46 -11.64 0.86
CA CYS A 2 8.38 -10.67 0.74
C CYS A 2 8.48 -9.96 -0.61
N ASP A 3 7.46 -10.17 -1.45
CA ASP A 3 7.41 -9.57 -2.77
C ASP A 3 6.15 -8.74 -2.94
N LEU A 4 5.60 -8.29 -1.82
CA LEU A 4 4.35 -7.55 -1.81
C LEU A 4 4.59 -6.12 -2.28
N LYS A 5 3.77 -5.66 -3.20
CA LYS A 5 3.85 -4.30 -3.71
C LYS A 5 2.61 -3.52 -3.30
N ALA A 6 2.82 -2.30 -2.91
CA ALA A 6 1.73 -1.41 -2.56
C ALA A 6 1.50 -0.40 -3.66
N TYR A 7 0.25 -0.21 -4.03
CA TYR A 7 -0.16 0.75 -5.05
C TYR A 7 -1.11 1.75 -4.43
N VAL A 8 -1.10 2.95 -4.94
CA VAL A 8 -2.08 3.96 -4.56
C VAL A 8 -2.93 4.27 -5.78
N ARG A 9 -4.23 4.33 -5.56
CA ARG A 9 -5.18 4.68 -6.62
C ARG A 9 -5.83 6.00 -6.29
N LYS A 10 -5.80 6.92 -7.23
CA LYS A 10 -6.41 8.22 -7.08
C LYS A 10 -7.10 8.58 -8.38
N GLN A 11 -8.41 8.84 -8.29
CA GLN A 11 -9.20 9.23 -9.46
C GLN A 11 -9.06 8.26 -10.63
N GLY A 12 -9.08 6.97 -10.30
CA GLY A 12 -9.00 5.93 -11.33
C GLY A 12 -7.61 5.62 -11.83
N GLN A 13 -6.60 6.33 -11.35
CA GLN A 13 -5.21 6.07 -11.73
C GLN A 13 -4.48 5.36 -10.61
N GLU A 14 -3.68 4.37 -10.99
CA GLU A 14 -2.97 3.52 -10.05
C GLU A 14 -1.47 3.69 -10.24
N GLU A 15 -0.77 3.92 -9.14
CA GLU A 15 0.68 4.11 -9.19
C GLU A 15 1.34 3.24 -8.13
N LEU A 16 2.54 2.78 -8.44
CA LEU A 16 3.32 2.03 -7.47
C LEU A 16 3.78 2.95 -6.36
N LEU A 17 3.47 2.57 -5.13
CA LEU A 17 3.83 3.36 -3.97
C LEU A 17 5.12 2.85 -3.34
N LEU A 18 5.23 1.53 -3.16
CA LEU A 18 6.35 0.95 -2.44
C LEU A 18 6.47 -0.52 -2.82
N GLU A 19 7.71 -1.01 -2.89
CA GLU A 19 7.99 -2.41 -3.17
C GLU A 19 8.53 -3.11 -1.92
N SER A 20 8.45 -4.43 -1.93
CA SER A 20 8.95 -5.27 -0.84
C SER A 20 8.31 -4.89 0.49
N VAL A 21 7.00 -4.69 0.45
CA VAL A 21 6.23 -4.24 1.61
C VAL A 21 6.12 -5.38 2.61
N ASN A 22 6.39 -5.09 3.88
CA ASN A 22 6.25 -6.07 4.94
C ASN A 22 5.29 -5.62 6.04
N ASN A 23 4.76 -4.43 5.95
CA ASN A 23 3.84 -3.93 6.97
C ASN A 23 2.86 -2.94 6.35
N VAL A 24 1.59 -3.15 6.62
CA VAL A 24 0.53 -2.23 6.19
C VAL A 24 -0.36 -1.98 7.39
N ARG A 25 -0.58 -0.72 7.70
CA ARG A 25 -1.35 -0.34 8.87
C ARG A 25 -2.31 0.78 8.49
N ALA A 26 -3.53 0.68 8.97
CA ALA A 26 -4.55 1.70 8.73
C ALA A 26 -4.95 2.31 10.06
N GLU A 27 -4.85 3.63 10.17
CA GLU A 27 -5.26 4.32 11.38
C GLU A 27 -5.65 5.75 11.06
N ASN A 28 -6.73 6.21 11.68
CA ASN A 28 -7.19 7.60 11.57
C ASN A 28 -7.36 8.07 10.13
N GLY A 29 -7.88 7.19 9.28
CA GLY A 29 -8.11 7.55 7.89
C GLY A 29 -6.87 7.58 7.03
N GLU A 30 -5.75 7.08 7.55
CA GLU A 30 -4.50 7.00 6.82
C GLU A 30 -4.02 5.57 6.75
N VAL A 31 -3.32 5.26 5.67
CA VAL A 31 -2.69 3.95 5.51
C VAL A 31 -1.19 4.16 5.51
N VAL A 32 -0.50 3.44 6.38
CA VAL A 32 0.95 3.51 6.50
C VAL A 32 1.53 2.21 5.95
N VAL A 33 2.41 2.32 4.99
CA VAL A 33 3.03 1.19 4.32
C VAL A 33 4.52 1.24 4.57
N ARG A 34 5.10 0.11 4.96
CA ARG A 34 6.52 0.04 5.27
C ARG A 34 7.13 -1.15 4.55
N ASN A 35 8.34 -1.00 4.07
CA ASN A 35 9.00 -2.08 3.36
C ASN A 35 10.20 -2.63 4.12
N LEU A 36 10.87 -3.60 3.51
CA LEU A 36 12.01 -4.28 4.13
C LEU A 36 13.22 -3.38 4.29
N PHE A 37 13.28 -2.31 3.52
CA PHE A 37 14.43 -1.40 3.55
C PHE A 37 14.25 -0.26 4.54
N GLY A 38 13.17 -0.30 5.32
CA GLY A 38 12.91 0.75 6.29
C GLY A 38 12.20 1.97 5.73
N GLU A 39 11.86 1.94 4.46
CA GLU A 39 11.10 3.03 3.86
C GLU A 39 9.64 2.97 4.31
N GLU A 40 9.06 4.13 4.49
CA GLU A 40 7.69 4.23 4.98
C GLU A 40 6.95 5.29 4.20
N LYS A 41 5.72 4.98 3.79
CA LYS A 41 4.86 5.91 3.09
C LYS A 41 3.53 6.00 3.81
N LYS A 42 3.00 7.20 3.87
CA LYS A 42 1.73 7.48 4.51
C LYS A 42 0.79 8.09 3.49
N VAL A 43 -0.39 7.50 3.34
CA VAL A 43 -1.37 7.94 2.34
C VAL A 43 -2.71 8.11 3.02
N ARG A 44 -3.38 9.19 2.73
CA ARG A 44 -4.75 9.40 3.21
C ARG A 44 -5.70 8.60 2.34
N GLY A 45 -6.38 7.64 2.96
CA GLY A 45 -7.31 6.81 2.22
C GLY A 45 -7.61 5.53 2.96
N VAL A 46 -8.06 4.54 2.20
CA VAL A 46 -8.42 3.24 2.76
C VAL A 46 -7.81 2.14 1.92
N VAL A 47 -7.60 0.99 2.54
CA VAL A 47 -7.15 -0.18 1.81
C VAL A 47 -8.32 -0.69 0.99
N SER A 48 -8.14 -0.69 -0.32
CA SER A 48 -9.18 -1.06 -1.27
C SER A 48 -9.10 -2.52 -1.67
N GLU A 49 -7.89 -3.04 -1.76
CA GLU A 49 -7.70 -4.41 -2.23
C GLU A 49 -6.44 -4.98 -1.62
N VAL A 50 -6.52 -6.24 -1.18
CA VAL A 50 -5.36 -7.01 -0.77
C VAL A 50 -5.43 -8.34 -1.50
N SER A 51 -4.42 -8.64 -2.28
CA SER A 51 -4.34 -9.89 -3.00
C SER A 51 -3.03 -10.59 -2.66
N LEU A 52 -3.12 -11.65 -1.92
CA LEU A 52 -1.93 -12.42 -1.53
C LEU A 52 -1.41 -13.27 -2.67
N THR A 53 -2.29 -13.69 -3.57
CA THR A 53 -1.87 -14.48 -4.73
C THR A 53 -1.11 -13.62 -5.74
N ARG A 54 -1.44 -12.35 -5.82
CA ARG A 54 -0.77 -11.42 -6.74
C ARG A 54 0.25 -10.55 -6.03
N ASN A 55 0.38 -10.71 -4.73
CA ASN A 55 1.33 -9.95 -3.91
C ASN A 55 1.15 -8.45 -4.10
N ARG A 56 -0.09 -7.98 -3.97
CA ARG A 56 -0.37 -6.56 -4.14
C ARG A 56 -1.39 -6.05 -3.14
N VAL A 57 -1.19 -4.82 -2.76
CA VAL A 57 -2.12 -4.07 -1.91
C VAL A 57 -2.43 -2.78 -2.62
N VAL A 58 -3.70 -2.44 -2.72
CA VAL A 58 -4.12 -1.19 -3.35
C VAL A 58 -4.78 -0.31 -2.30
N VAL A 59 -4.29 0.91 -2.20
CA VAL A 59 -4.84 1.93 -1.30
C VAL A 59 -5.59 2.94 -2.14
N GLU A 60 -6.84 3.16 -1.81
CA GLU A 60 -7.67 4.15 -2.49
C GLU A 60 -7.50 5.48 -1.78
N GLN A 61 -6.96 6.46 -2.47
CA GLN A 61 -6.77 7.80 -1.92
C GLN A 61 -8.02 8.62 -2.13
N GLY A 62 -8.54 9.15 -1.05
CA GLY A 62 -9.79 9.91 -1.10
C GLY A 62 -9.63 11.35 -1.49
#